data_7ef6831b6116c49ad93004a5efd99254
#
_entry.id   7ef6831b6116c49ad93004a5efd99254
#
_cell.length_a   1.000
_cell.length_b   1.000
_cell.length_c   1.000
_cell.angle_alpha   90.00
_cell.angle_beta   90.00
_cell.angle_gamma   90.00
#
_symmetry.space_group_name_H-M   'P 1'
#
loop_
_entity.id
_entity.type
_entity.pdbx_description
1 polymer ?
#
loop_
_entity_poly.entity_id
_entity_poly.type
_entity_poly.pdbx_seq_one_letter_code
_entity_poly.pdbx_strand_id
1 'polypeptide(L)'
;VWGRIGDWRYEAMVIPALNANMFNHSGWIHDGSASAYEFKVANNLAGAARIDNYSVKGLRMGISGYIGNSFQNDIIKDEKSTKYKDVKGTVVIGAFDFDYNDHNWVVRGNFDYGHLGDADLISTHNKSQDNSTQSPYPHTAVGKTAIAAGIEAGYDIFSQVKKMRDNGKKLYVFGRYEYYDSYHKAAKGFSKYEWTKKQRMAVGLNYYTMKDIVVKA
;
A
#
# COMPACT_ATOMS: atom_id res chain seq x y z
N VAL A 1 20.30 -1.06 3.09
CA VAL A 1 20.87 -1.23 4.45
C VAL A 1 19.76 -1.72 5.37
N TRP A 2 20.04 -2.71 6.17
CA TRP A 2 19.11 -3.22 7.17
C TRP A 2 19.88 -3.70 8.41
N GLY A 3 19.21 -3.75 9.55
CA GLY A 3 19.81 -4.23 10.78
C GLY A 3 18.85 -4.32 11.95
N ARG A 4 19.38 -4.76 13.09
CA ARG A 4 18.64 -4.86 14.35
C ARG A 4 19.52 -4.37 15.51
N ILE A 5 18.91 -3.56 16.38
CA ILE A 5 19.53 -3.07 17.61
C ILE A 5 18.55 -3.31 18.75
N GLY A 6 18.83 -4.30 19.60
CA GLY A 6 17.88 -4.72 20.64
C GLY A 6 16.52 -5.13 20.05
N ASP A 7 15.46 -4.47 20.49
CA ASP A 7 14.10 -4.72 20.05
C ASP A 7 13.70 -3.92 18.80
N TRP A 8 14.63 -3.18 18.22
CA TRP A 8 14.40 -2.37 17.03
C TRP A 8 15.01 -3.03 15.79
N ARG A 9 14.20 -3.17 14.73
CA ARG A 9 14.65 -3.50 13.38
C ARG A 9 14.51 -2.27 12.51
N TYR A 10 15.49 -2.02 11.65
CA TYR A 10 15.44 -0.95 10.67
C TYR A 10 15.82 -1.46 9.28
N GLU A 11 15.24 -0.81 8.27
CA GLU A 11 15.54 -1.05 6.87
C GLU A 11 15.46 0.27 6.12
N ALA A 12 16.41 0.52 5.22
CA ALA A 12 16.39 1.65 4.31
C ALA A 12 16.94 1.24 2.96
N MET A 13 16.32 1.72 1.88
CA MET A 13 16.70 1.38 0.52
C MET A 13 16.55 2.57 -0.42
N VAL A 14 17.34 2.57 -1.48
CA VAL A 14 17.18 3.43 -2.65
C VAL A 14 16.74 2.53 -3.81
N ILE A 15 15.69 2.92 -4.47
CA ILE A 15 15.03 2.13 -5.53
C ILE A 15 14.69 3.04 -6.72
N PRO A 16 14.44 2.49 -7.93
CA PRO A 16 13.84 3.24 -9.02
C PRO A 16 12.50 3.83 -8.57
N ALA A 17 12.26 5.10 -8.88
CA ALA A 17 11.01 5.76 -8.53
C ALA A 17 9.84 5.22 -9.37
N LEU A 18 8.62 5.56 -8.95
CA LEU A 18 7.39 5.22 -9.67
C LEU A 18 7.29 6.00 -11.00
N ASN A 19 6.46 5.51 -11.91
CA ASN A 19 6.14 6.18 -13.16
C ASN A 19 4.76 6.86 -13.08
N ALA A 20 4.74 8.20 -13.05
CA ALA A 20 3.51 8.98 -12.94
C ALA A 20 2.58 8.85 -14.16
N ASN A 21 3.08 8.47 -15.33
CA ASN A 21 2.25 8.24 -16.52
C ASN A 21 1.25 7.10 -16.32
N MET A 22 1.54 6.18 -15.39
CA MET A 22 0.70 5.02 -15.06
C MET A 22 -0.23 5.27 -13.87
N PHE A 23 -0.18 6.46 -13.25
CA PHE A 23 -1.06 6.81 -12.14
C PHE A 23 -2.48 7.05 -12.63
N ASN A 24 -3.46 6.61 -11.85
CA ASN A 24 -4.87 6.70 -12.23
C ASN A 24 -5.79 6.86 -11.01
N HIS A 25 -7.07 7.15 -11.26
CA HIS A 25 -8.05 7.39 -10.20
C HIS A 25 -8.39 6.13 -9.37
N SER A 26 -8.29 4.92 -9.95
CA SER A 26 -8.71 3.67 -9.29
C SER A 26 -7.62 3.09 -8.40
N GLY A 27 -6.37 3.11 -8.86
CA GLY A 27 -5.21 2.51 -8.21
C GLY A 27 -4.27 3.52 -7.56
N TRP A 28 -4.53 4.82 -7.72
CA TRP A 28 -3.61 5.90 -7.34
C TRP A 28 -2.25 5.70 -8.00
N ILE A 29 -1.21 5.33 -7.25
CA ILE A 29 0.16 5.13 -7.73
C ILE A 29 0.48 3.65 -8.04
N HIS A 30 -0.44 2.72 -7.78
CA HIS A 30 -0.20 1.28 -7.83
C HIS A 30 0.43 0.83 -9.15
N ASP A 31 -0.18 1.22 -10.28
CA ASP A 31 0.28 0.79 -11.60
C ASP A 31 1.64 1.42 -11.97
N GLY A 32 1.98 2.57 -11.38
CA GLY A 32 3.28 3.21 -11.53
C GLY A 32 4.46 2.41 -10.96
N SER A 33 4.19 1.38 -10.16
CA SER A 33 5.20 0.43 -9.70
C SER A 33 5.53 -0.65 -10.72
N ALA A 34 4.64 -0.89 -11.69
CA ALA A 34 4.87 -1.80 -12.80
C ALA A 34 5.84 -1.21 -13.83
N SER A 35 6.29 -2.02 -14.77
CA SER A 35 7.03 -1.58 -15.94
C SER A 35 6.35 -2.13 -17.19
N ALA A 36 6.17 -1.31 -18.18
CA ALA A 36 5.74 -1.75 -19.51
C ALA A 36 6.87 -2.45 -20.29
N TYR A 37 8.08 -2.48 -19.73
CA TYR A 37 9.30 -3.02 -20.34
C TYR A 37 9.83 -4.19 -19.50
N GLU A 38 10.76 -4.95 -20.05
CA GLU A 38 11.44 -6.04 -19.34
C GLU A 38 12.33 -5.56 -18.18
N PHE A 39 12.64 -4.27 -18.15
CA PHE A 39 13.45 -3.63 -17.11
C PHE A 39 12.76 -2.42 -16.52
N LYS A 40 13.18 -2.00 -15.32
CA LYS A 40 12.71 -0.77 -14.67
C LYS A 40 13.50 0.43 -15.18
N VAL A 41 12.77 1.46 -15.57
CA VAL A 41 13.36 2.77 -15.86
C VAL A 41 13.72 3.46 -14.55
N ALA A 42 14.91 4.01 -14.43
CA ALA A 42 15.43 4.66 -13.23
C ALA A 42 15.96 6.07 -13.53
N ASN A 43 15.21 6.85 -14.29
CA ASN A 43 15.54 8.27 -14.50
C ASN A 43 15.46 9.06 -13.18
N ASN A 44 14.57 8.63 -12.30
CA ASN A 44 14.41 9.15 -10.95
C ASN A 44 14.60 8.03 -9.92
N LEU A 45 15.15 8.38 -8.78
CA LEU A 45 15.32 7.48 -7.65
C LEU A 45 14.37 7.87 -6.52
N ALA A 46 14.03 6.90 -5.70
CA ALA A 46 13.24 7.04 -4.50
C ALA A 46 13.93 6.44 -3.29
N GLY A 47 13.67 7.00 -2.12
CA GLY A 47 14.05 6.44 -0.84
C GLY A 47 12.87 5.79 -0.15
N ALA A 48 13.09 4.63 0.46
CA ALA A 48 12.13 3.99 1.35
C ALA A 48 12.83 3.56 2.65
N ALA A 49 12.13 3.70 3.77
CA ALA A 49 12.64 3.31 5.06
C ALA A 49 11.54 2.72 5.93
N ARG A 50 11.92 1.82 6.85
CA ARG A 50 11.04 1.19 7.82
C ARG A 50 11.76 0.99 9.15
N ILE A 51 11.02 1.18 10.24
CA ILE A 51 11.45 0.86 11.60
C ILE A 51 10.36 0.03 12.26
N ASP A 52 10.73 -1.13 12.80
CA ASP A 52 9.86 -2.00 13.60
C ASP A 52 10.33 -2.04 15.05
N ASN A 53 9.38 -2.11 15.98
CA ASN A 53 9.60 -2.31 17.40
C ASN A 53 8.98 -3.62 17.88
N TYR A 54 9.72 -4.40 18.67
CA TYR A 54 9.35 -5.70 19.24
C TYR A 54 9.47 -5.74 20.77
N SER A 55 9.55 -4.58 21.45
CA SER A 55 9.76 -4.50 22.91
C SER A 55 8.61 -5.08 23.72
N VAL A 56 7.40 -5.15 23.16
CA VAL A 56 6.24 -5.74 23.81
C VAL A 56 6.05 -7.17 23.31
N LYS A 57 6.02 -8.14 24.24
CA LYS A 57 5.82 -9.55 23.89
C LYS A 57 4.56 -9.75 23.06
N GLY A 58 4.69 -10.46 21.96
CA GLY A 58 3.59 -10.74 21.04
C GLY A 58 3.15 -9.58 20.16
N LEU A 59 3.74 -8.38 20.30
CA LEU A 59 3.40 -7.19 19.52
C LEU A 59 4.58 -6.69 18.69
N ARG A 60 4.38 -6.56 17.39
CA ARG A 60 5.24 -5.78 16.49
C ARG A 60 4.51 -4.51 16.10
N MET A 61 5.16 -3.38 16.18
CA MET A 61 4.70 -2.11 15.62
C MET A 61 5.70 -1.61 14.60
N GLY A 62 5.23 -1.11 13.46
CA GLY A 62 6.07 -0.61 12.39
C GLY A 62 5.64 0.75 11.88
N ILE A 63 6.63 1.58 11.56
CA ILE A 63 6.44 2.83 10.82
C ILE A 63 7.30 2.73 9.57
N SER A 64 6.73 3.10 8.42
CA SER A 64 7.47 3.16 7.15
C SER A 64 7.16 4.42 6.38
N GLY A 65 8.10 4.79 5.51
CA GLY A 65 7.97 5.95 4.64
C GLY A 65 8.59 5.71 3.28
N TYR A 66 8.06 6.40 2.29
CA TYR A 66 8.56 6.43 0.91
C TYR A 66 8.56 7.87 0.42
N ILE A 67 9.60 8.26 -0.31
CA ILE A 67 9.67 9.55 -1.02
C ILE A 67 10.42 9.39 -2.34
N GLY A 68 9.83 9.89 -3.44
CA GLY A 68 10.48 9.87 -4.75
C GLY A 68 9.75 10.73 -5.79
N ASN A 69 10.50 11.23 -6.76
CA ASN A 69 9.93 11.96 -7.90
C ASN A 69 9.51 10.97 -8.98
N SER A 70 8.26 11.06 -9.42
CA SER A 70 7.65 10.07 -10.32
C SER A 70 7.43 10.57 -11.76
N PHE A 71 7.45 11.88 -11.98
CA PHE A 71 7.22 12.42 -13.30
C PHE A 71 8.46 12.23 -14.21
N GLN A 72 8.25 11.96 -15.49
CA GLN A 72 9.30 11.64 -16.48
C GLN A 72 10.19 10.43 -16.12
N ASN A 73 9.71 9.53 -15.29
CA ASN A 73 10.40 8.26 -15.02
C ASN A 73 9.99 7.20 -16.06
N ASP A 74 10.21 7.53 -17.33
CA ASP A 74 9.88 6.71 -18.49
C ASP A 74 11.00 6.81 -19.53
N ILE A 75 11.01 5.91 -20.53
CA ILE A 75 11.97 5.92 -21.64
C ILE A 75 11.75 7.16 -22.54
N ILE A 76 10.48 7.47 -22.81
CA ILE A 76 10.12 8.63 -23.62
C ILE A 76 9.90 9.81 -22.67
N LYS A 77 10.81 10.75 -22.70
CA LYS A 77 10.65 12.03 -22.00
C LYS A 77 9.91 13.01 -22.89
N ASP A 78 8.91 13.68 -22.35
CA ASP A 78 8.26 14.80 -23.03
C ASP A 78 9.11 16.08 -22.89
N GLU A 79 10.28 16.08 -23.56
CA GLU A 79 11.24 17.18 -23.49
C GLU A 79 10.75 18.47 -24.19
N LYS A 80 9.69 18.37 -25.00
CA LYS A 80 9.21 19.47 -25.85
C LYS A 80 8.19 20.37 -25.18
N SER A 81 7.60 19.93 -24.07
CA SER A 81 6.55 20.70 -23.40
C SER A 81 7.11 21.60 -22.31
N THR A 82 7.12 22.92 -22.56
CA THR A 82 7.47 23.93 -21.53
C THR A 82 6.53 23.89 -20.33
N LYS A 83 5.29 23.44 -20.52
CA LYS A 83 4.25 23.33 -19.49
C LYS A 83 4.62 22.35 -18.36
N TYR A 84 5.35 21.27 -18.66
CA TYR A 84 5.67 20.22 -17.70
C TYR A 84 7.15 20.21 -17.28
N LYS A 85 7.93 21.21 -17.69
CA LYS A 85 9.38 21.25 -17.46
C LYS A 85 9.76 21.14 -15.98
N ASP A 86 9.00 21.77 -15.09
CA ASP A 86 9.31 21.83 -13.66
C ASP A 86 8.48 20.85 -12.82
N VAL A 87 7.67 20.00 -13.46
CA VAL A 87 6.84 18.99 -12.77
C VAL A 87 7.73 17.86 -12.25
N LYS A 88 7.65 17.61 -10.95
CA LYS A 88 8.38 16.52 -10.28
C LYS A 88 7.51 15.31 -9.98
N GLY A 89 6.25 15.55 -9.64
CA GLY A 89 5.35 14.49 -9.21
C GLY A 89 5.87 13.76 -7.97
N THR A 90 6.28 14.53 -6.96
CA THR A 90 6.84 13.93 -5.74
C THR A 90 5.77 13.13 -5.00
N VAL A 91 5.99 11.83 -4.88
CA VAL A 91 5.17 10.93 -4.07
C VAL A 91 5.78 10.84 -2.68
N VAL A 92 4.96 11.07 -1.66
CA VAL A 92 5.31 10.86 -0.25
C VAL A 92 4.27 9.92 0.36
N ILE A 93 4.72 8.84 1.01
CA ILE A 93 3.86 7.90 1.71
C ILE A 93 4.37 7.75 3.13
N GLY A 94 3.46 7.79 4.11
CA GLY A 94 3.70 7.39 5.48
C GLY A 94 2.75 6.27 5.85
N ALA A 95 3.24 5.24 6.51
CA ALA A 95 2.45 4.11 6.95
C ALA A 95 2.80 3.70 8.37
N PHE A 96 1.78 3.26 9.10
CA PHE A 96 1.89 2.61 10.40
C PHE A 96 1.19 1.26 10.32
N ASP A 97 1.79 0.24 10.93
CA ASP A 97 1.17 -1.08 11.05
C ASP A 97 1.55 -1.77 12.36
N PHE A 98 0.72 -2.68 12.78
CA PHE A 98 1.00 -3.53 13.93
C PHE A 98 0.49 -4.96 13.70
N ASP A 99 1.14 -5.90 14.39
CA ASP A 99 0.78 -7.31 14.44
C ASP A 99 0.91 -7.80 15.89
N TYR A 100 -0.20 -8.17 16.50
CA TYR A 100 -0.27 -8.73 17.83
C TYR A 100 -0.65 -10.22 17.76
N ASN A 101 0.15 -11.07 18.37
CA ASN A 101 -0.07 -12.50 18.43
C ASN A 101 0.33 -13.03 19.81
N ASP A 102 -0.59 -12.92 20.77
CA ASP A 102 -0.44 -13.49 22.11
C ASP A 102 -1.83 -13.71 22.74
N HIS A 103 -1.90 -14.42 23.87
CA HIS A 103 -3.13 -14.69 24.62
C HIS A 103 -4.29 -15.24 23.77
N ASN A 104 -4.00 -16.11 22.80
CA ASN A 104 -4.95 -16.70 21.84
C ASN A 104 -5.60 -15.68 20.87
N TRP A 105 -5.15 -14.43 20.86
CA TRP A 105 -5.56 -13.39 19.92
C TRP A 105 -4.53 -13.24 18.81
N VAL A 106 -5.04 -12.97 17.62
CA VAL A 106 -4.26 -12.42 16.50
C VAL A 106 -4.96 -11.14 16.07
N VAL A 107 -4.28 -10.01 16.24
CA VAL A 107 -4.83 -8.70 15.83
C VAL A 107 -3.82 -8.01 14.94
N ARG A 108 -4.25 -7.55 13.77
CA ARG A 108 -3.42 -6.82 12.80
C ARG A 108 -4.12 -5.55 12.39
N GLY A 109 -3.35 -4.51 12.17
CA GLY A 109 -3.90 -3.28 11.64
C GLY A 109 -2.85 -2.50 10.89
N ASN A 110 -3.34 -1.65 9.98
CA ASN A 110 -2.51 -0.71 9.24
C ASN A 110 -3.25 0.60 8.99
N PHE A 111 -2.47 1.65 8.80
CA PHE A 111 -2.92 2.95 8.33
C PHE A 111 -1.87 3.52 7.38
N ASP A 112 -2.31 3.90 6.18
CA ASP A 112 -1.46 4.41 5.12
C ASP A 112 -2.02 5.75 4.64
N TYR A 113 -1.13 6.73 4.51
CA TYR A 113 -1.45 8.02 3.92
C TYR A 113 -0.43 8.37 2.85
N GLY A 114 -0.94 8.73 1.67
CA GLY A 114 -0.13 9.12 0.53
C GLY A 114 -0.46 10.52 0.01
N HIS A 115 0.57 11.23 -0.44
CA HIS A 115 0.48 12.54 -1.06
C HIS A 115 1.25 12.56 -2.38
N LEU A 116 0.65 13.16 -3.41
CA LEU A 116 1.24 13.40 -4.73
C LEU A 116 1.37 14.90 -4.97
N GLY A 117 2.59 15.38 -5.13
CA GLY A 117 2.87 16.73 -5.62
C GLY A 117 2.52 16.87 -7.10
N ASP A 118 2.20 18.07 -7.54
CA ASP A 118 1.87 18.40 -8.94
C ASP A 118 0.72 17.53 -9.52
N ALA A 119 -0.17 17.06 -8.66
CA ALA A 119 -1.23 16.12 -9.05
C ALA A 119 -2.18 16.67 -10.12
N ASP A 120 -2.37 17.98 -10.20
CA ASP A 120 -3.17 18.68 -11.20
C ASP A 120 -2.48 18.65 -12.58
N LEU A 121 -1.18 18.90 -12.64
CA LEU A 121 -0.40 18.84 -13.88
C LEU A 121 -0.27 17.40 -14.37
N ILE A 122 -0.01 16.44 -13.47
CA ILE A 122 0.03 15.01 -13.79
C ILE A 122 -1.33 14.53 -14.30
N SER A 123 -2.42 14.89 -13.63
CA SER A 123 -3.77 14.55 -14.07
C SER A 123 -4.11 15.12 -15.45
N THR A 124 -3.68 16.36 -15.73
CA THR A 124 -3.86 17.00 -17.03
C THR A 124 -3.05 16.27 -18.10
N HIS A 125 -1.79 15.93 -17.80
CA HIS A 125 -0.92 15.17 -18.69
C HIS A 125 -1.50 13.78 -19.00
N ASN A 126 -1.86 13.00 -17.98
CA ASN A 126 -2.39 11.66 -18.16
C ASN A 126 -3.69 11.67 -18.97
N LYS A 127 -4.61 12.59 -18.72
CA LYS A 127 -5.85 12.72 -19.51
C LYS A 127 -5.63 13.13 -20.97
N SER A 128 -4.49 13.71 -21.30
CA SER A 128 -4.14 14.05 -22.68
C SER A 128 -3.55 12.87 -23.47
N GLN A 129 -3.23 11.77 -22.78
CA GLN A 129 -2.69 10.56 -23.41
C GLN A 129 -3.82 9.74 -24.05
N ASP A 130 -3.45 8.91 -25.02
CA ASP A 130 -4.39 8.01 -25.67
C ASP A 130 -4.88 6.92 -24.72
N ASN A 131 -6.21 6.71 -24.68
CA ASN A 131 -6.89 5.65 -23.95
C ASN A 131 -7.47 4.59 -24.90
N SER A 132 -6.81 4.33 -26.03
CA SER A 132 -7.23 3.26 -26.92
C SER A 132 -7.20 1.89 -26.22
N THR A 133 -7.82 0.90 -26.83
CA THR A 133 -7.82 -0.49 -26.34
C THR A 133 -6.42 -1.10 -26.31
N GLN A 134 -5.43 -0.46 -26.92
CA GLN A 134 -4.03 -0.87 -26.93
C GLN A 134 -3.23 -0.27 -25.78
N SER A 135 -3.79 0.71 -25.06
CA SER A 135 -3.13 1.25 -23.87
C SER A 135 -3.08 0.18 -22.74
N PRO A 136 -1.91 -0.16 -22.22
CA PRO A 136 -1.78 -1.20 -21.20
C PRO A 136 -2.37 -0.78 -19.84
N TYR A 137 -2.68 0.50 -19.65
CA TYR A 137 -3.24 1.06 -18.42
C TYR A 137 -4.10 2.30 -18.72
N PRO A 138 -5.09 2.62 -17.85
CA PRO A 138 -5.97 3.76 -18.08
C PRO A 138 -5.25 5.08 -17.78
N HIS A 139 -5.28 6.00 -18.73
CA HIS A 139 -4.81 7.37 -18.57
C HIS A 139 -5.92 8.27 -18.02
N THR A 140 -5.94 8.47 -16.73
CA THR A 140 -6.99 9.23 -16.03
C THR A 140 -6.41 10.26 -15.07
N ALA A 141 -7.27 11.10 -14.50
CA ALA A 141 -6.86 11.95 -13.38
C ALA A 141 -6.41 11.10 -12.19
N VAL A 142 -5.51 11.61 -11.39
CA VAL A 142 -5.00 10.98 -10.18
C VAL A 142 -5.32 11.82 -8.94
N GLY A 143 -5.63 11.17 -7.82
CA GLY A 143 -5.88 11.85 -6.55
C GLY A 143 -4.62 12.53 -6.00
N LYS A 144 -4.78 13.74 -5.47
CA LYS A 144 -3.71 14.44 -4.75
C LYS A 144 -3.29 13.71 -3.50
N THR A 145 -4.24 13.06 -2.82
CA THR A 145 -3.97 12.21 -1.66
C THR A 145 -4.76 10.92 -1.74
N ALA A 146 -4.20 9.88 -1.19
CA ALA A 146 -4.86 8.60 -0.97
C ALA A 146 -4.74 8.17 0.50
N ILE A 147 -5.68 7.35 0.96
CA ILE A 147 -5.70 6.83 2.32
C ILE A 147 -6.15 5.37 2.30
N ALA A 148 -5.54 4.56 3.17
CA ALA A 148 -5.99 3.21 3.45
C ALA A 148 -5.89 2.93 4.95
N ALA A 149 -6.80 2.14 5.47
CA ALA A 149 -6.76 1.64 6.84
C ALA A 149 -7.40 0.26 6.90
N GLY A 150 -6.87 -0.61 7.73
CA GLY A 150 -7.41 -1.94 7.93
C GLY A 150 -7.21 -2.43 9.35
N ILE A 151 -8.14 -3.24 9.81
CA ILE A 151 -8.01 -3.99 11.06
C ILE A 151 -8.58 -5.38 10.89
N GLU A 152 -7.87 -6.36 11.39
CA GLU A 152 -8.31 -7.75 11.50
C GLU A 152 -8.10 -8.23 12.93
N ALA A 153 -9.08 -8.89 13.52
CA ALA A 153 -8.97 -9.52 14.82
C ALA A 153 -9.52 -10.93 14.78
N GLY A 154 -8.76 -11.88 15.29
CA GLY A 154 -9.15 -13.28 15.41
C GLY A 154 -8.85 -13.83 16.79
N TYR A 155 -9.73 -14.69 17.29
CA TYR A 155 -9.59 -15.38 18.57
C TYR A 155 -9.65 -16.89 18.39
N ASP A 156 -8.72 -17.62 19.03
CA ASP A 156 -8.70 -19.08 19.04
C ASP A 156 -9.73 -19.61 20.05
N ILE A 157 -10.93 -19.97 19.58
CA ILE A 157 -12.00 -20.50 20.44
C ILE A 157 -11.69 -21.90 20.98
N PHE A 158 -10.81 -22.66 20.31
CA PHE A 158 -10.40 -23.99 20.81
C PHE A 158 -9.45 -23.89 22.00
N SER A 159 -8.86 -22.72 22.26
CA SER A 159 -8.11 -22.45 23.49
C SER A 159 -8.94 -22.66 24.76
N GLN A 160 -10.26 -22.51 24.68
CA GLN A 160 -11.22 -22.72 25.78
C GLN A 160 -11.62 -24.19 25.95
N VAL A 161 -11.35 -25.04 24.97
CA VAL A 161 -11.74 -26.47 24.97
C VAL A 161 -10.51 -27.33 25.28
N LYS A 162 -10.40 -27.83 26.51
CA LYS A 162 -9.23 -28.61 26.97
C LYS A 162 -8.79 -29.68 25.99
N LYS A 163 -9.72 -30.55 25.52
CA LYS A 163 -9.43 -31.63 24.57
C LYS A 163 -8.79 -31.13 23.25
N MET A 164 -9.25 -29.99 22.73
CA MET A 164 -8.73 -29.44 21.47
C MET A 164 -7.37 -28.81 21.69
N ARG A 165 -7.21 -28.03 22.76
CA ARG A 165 -5.95 -27.41 23.15
C ARG A 165 -4.86 -28.45 23.41
N ASP A 166 -5.17 -29.53 24.17
CA ASP A 166 -4.21 -30.59 24.49
C ASP A 166 -3.77 -31.39 23.24
N ASN A 167 -4.63 -31.45 22.21
CA ASN A 167 -4.32 -32.02 20.91
C ASN A 167 -3.66 -31.02 19.92
N GLY A 168 -3.32 -29.81 20.36
CA GLY A 168 -2.67 -28.79 19.54
C GLY A 168 -3.54 -28.22 18.41
N LYS A 169 -4.86 -28.46 18.44
CA LYS A 169 -5.80 -27.92 17.44
C LYS A 169 -6.21 -26.51 17.78
N LYS A 170 -6.33 -25.65 16.77
CA LYS A 170 -6.78 -24.25 16.93
C LYS A 170 -7.91 -23.95 15.95
N LEU A 171 -8.84 -23.12 16.37
CA LEU A 171 -9.92 -22.60 15.54
C LEU A 171 -10.06 -21.10 15.78
N TYR A 172 -9.51 -20.31 14.86
CA TYR A 172 -9.68 -18.87 14.88
C TYR A 172 -11.00 -18.47 14.20
N VAL A 173 -11.82 -17.74 14.93
CA VAL A 173 -12.90 -16.93 14.37
C VAL A 173 -12.36 -15.54 14.19
N PHE A 174 -12.43 -14.96 12.99
CA PHE A 174 -11.91 -13.64 12.73
C PHE A 174 -12.90 -12.73 12.03
N GLY A 175 -12.74 -11.44 12.28
CA GLY A 175 -13.39 -10.35 11.55
C GLY A 175 -12.35 -9.39 11.00
N ARG A 176 -12.61 -8.86 9.80
CA ARG A 176 -11.76 -7.88 9.12
C ARG A 176 -12.60 -6.72 8.63
N TYR A 177 -12.09 -5.51 8.80
CA TYR A 177 -12.60 -4.30 8.17
C TYR A 177 -11.46 -3.59 7.44
N GLU A 178 -11.71 -3.18 6.20
CA GLU A 178 -10.78 -2.44 5.37
C GLU A 178 -11.49 -1.21 4.78
N TYR A 179 -10.81 -0.09 4.81
CA TYR A 179 -11.19 1.16 4.17
C TYR A 179 -10.07 1.63 3.28
N TYR A 180 -10.38 2.04 2.05
CA TYR A 180 -9.42 2.71 1.20
C TYR A 180 -10.10 3.69 0.25
N ASP A 181 -9.41 4.79 -0.04
CA ASP A 181 -9.83 5.81 -0.98
C ASP A 181 -8.60 6.29 -1.77
N SER A 182 -8.48 5.81 -3.00
CA SER A 182 -7.39 6.15 -3.93
C SER A 182 -7.47 7.59 -4.44
N TYR A 183 -8.60 8.26 -4.21
CA TYR A 183 -8.85 9.64 -4.63
C TYR A 183 -9.38 10.49 -3.47
N HIS A 184 -8.77 10.34 -2.28
CA HIS A 184 -9.25 10.97 -1.03
C HIS A 184 -9.40 12.48 -1.16
N LYS A 185 -8.42 13.15 -1.77
CA LYS A 185 -8.52 14.54 -2.20
C LYS A 185 -8.25 14.63 -3.70
N ALA A 186 -9.13 15.33 -4.41
CA ALA A 186 -8.94 15.63 -5.81
C ALA A 186 -7.76 16.60 -6.00
N ALA A 187 -7.12 16.53 -7.16
CA ALA A 187 -6.20 17.54 -7.63
C ALA A 187 -6.95 18.84 -7.96
N LYS A 188 -6.25 19.99 -7.94
CA LYS A 188 -6.86 21.29 -8.26
C LYS A 188 -7.45 21.26 -9.67
N GLY A 189 -8.70 21.70 -9.81
CA GLY A 189 -9.41 21.72 -11.09
C GLY A 189 -10.06 20.40 -11.52
N PHE A 190 -10.01 19.37 -10.65
CA PHE A 190 -10.64 18.07 -10.90
C PHE A 190 -11.71 17.78 -9.86
N SER A 191 -12.79 17.12 -10.29
CA SER A 191 -13.86 16.66 -9.40
C SER A 191 -13.45 15.40 -8.64
N LYS A 192 -13.96 15.23 -7.43
CA LYS A 192 -13.79 14.01 -6.65
C LYS A 192 -14.63 12.88 -7.24
N TYR A 193 -14.08 11.66 -7.20
CA TYR A 193 -14.76 10.44 -7.57
C TYR A 193 -15.17 9.66 -6.32
N GLU A 194 -16.44 9.73 -5.92
CA GLU A 194 -16.93 9.08 -4.69
C GLU A 194 -16.84 7.54 -4.75
N TRP A 195 -16.89 6.95 -5.94
CA TRP A 195 -16.80 5.50 -6.14
C TRP A 195 -15.40 4.92 -5.84
N THR A 196 -14.35 5.77 -5.70
CA THR A 196 -13.01 5.34 -5.30
C THR A 196 -12.91 5.01 -3.82
N LYS A 197 -13.86 5.54 -3.04
CA LYS A 197 -14.02 5.26 -1.62
C LYS A 197 -14.63 3.88 -1.45
N LYS A 198 -13.88 2.94 -0.94
CA LYS A 198 -14.30 1.54 -0.79
C LYS A 198 -14.16 1.08 0.65
N GLN A 199 -15.09 0.21 1.03
CA GLN A 199 -15.10 -0.47 2.31
C GLN A 199 -15.29 -1.96 2.07
N ARG A 200 -14.61 -2.77 2.83
CA ARG A 200 -14.74 -4.22 2.80
C ARG A 200 -14.85 -4.74 4.22
N MET A 201 -15.81 -5.63 4.42
CA MET A 201 -15.93 -6.41 5.65
C MET A 201 -15.82 -7.88 5.31
N ALA A 202 -15.15 -8.64 6.15
CA ALA A 202 -15.08 -10.08 6.02
C ALA A 202 -15.12 -10.71 7.40
N VAL A 203 -15.74 -11.89 7.48
CA VAL A 203 -15.68 -12.78 8.64
C VAL A 203 -15.29 -14.16 8.15
N GLY A 204 -14.62 -14.94 8.97
CA GLY A 204 -14.21 -16.27 8.54
C GLY A 204 -13.65 -17.10 9.68
N LEU A 205 -13.30 -18.33 9.31
CA LEU A 205 -12.77 -19.36 10.19
C LEU A 205 -11.44 -19.86 9.66
N ASN A 206 -10.44 -20.00 10.54
CA ASN A 206 -9.18 -20.67 10.23
C ASN A 206 -9.01 -21.85 11.18
N TYR A 207 -9.22 -23.06 10.67
CA TYR A 207 -9.05 -24.28 11.44
C TYR A 207 -7.67 -24.90 11.19
N TYR A 208 -6.87 -24.95 12.23
CA TYR A 208 -5.58 -25.61 12.24
C TYR A 208 -5.76 -27.05 12.75
N THR A 209 -5.73 -27.98 11.84
CA THR A 209 -5.76 -29.42 12.14
C THR A 209 -4.44 -29.90 12.74
N MET A 210 -3.33 -29.25 12.33
CA MET A 210 -1.96 -29.43 12.79
C MET A 210 -1.27 -28.06 12.75
N LYS A 211 -0.06 -27.98 13.35
CA LYS A 211 0.69 -26.71 13.44
C LYS A 211 0.82 -25.95 12.11
N ASP A 212 1.04 -26.68 11.00
CA ASP A 212 1.39 -26.11 9.70
C ASP A 212 0.30 -26.30 8.63
N ILE A 213 -0.89 -26.85 9.02
CA ILE A 213 -2.00 -27.10 8.10
C ILE A 213 -3.22 -26.32 8.56
N VAL A 214 -3.70 -25.41 7.71
CA VAL A 214 -4.89 -24.60 7.96
C VAL A 214 -5.95 -24.81 6.88
N VAL A 215 -7.18 -25.03 7.31
CA VAL A 215 -8.39 -24.99 6.47
C VAL A 215 -9.08 -23.67 6.71
N LYS A 216 -9.41 -22.94 5.66
CA LYS A 216 -10.06 -21.62 5.72
C LYS A 216 -11.46 -21.67 5.13
N ALA A 217 -12.39 -20.99 5.80
CA ALA A 217 -13.77 -20.81 5.36
C ALA A 217 -14.26 -19.39 5.62
#